data_1ff6c3d3ef071dffbd059fcd9d698de3
#
_entry.id   1ff6c3d3ef071dffbd059fcd9d698de3
#
_cell.length_a   1.000
_cell.length_b   1.000
_cell.length_c   1.000
_cell.angle_alpha   90.00
_cell.angle_beta   90.00
_cell.angle_gamma   90.00
#
_symmetry.space_group_name_H-M   'P 1'
#
loop_
_entity.id
_entity.type
_entity.pdbx_description
1 polymer ?
#
loop_
_entity_poly.entity_id
_entity_poly.type
_entity_poly.pdbx_seq_one_letter_code
_entity_poly.pdbx_strand_id
1 'polypeptide(L)'
;MRSLLFLVSTVAAVGIAACSERSDPVSPGNDNQLEASKNGKQSFYRVTHLPSLDGTSSSGNGISNPGRVAGSSNLPGDLIAHAALWQNGSLIDLGTLGGPGTNSNAAWPGLNSSGMIVGIAETDEPGGENWSCRFFFPSTTGHQCLGFVWENGVMTAIPTWPGGTNGFATEVNNRGQVVGWAENGVEDPTCNPPVVHQFRGFKLDTRTGEMTELTPLPGDSTSTGNAINERGQVVGISGECSNAVGGFSAQHAVLWQPDGTAIDIGNLGGEAWHTPMDINEKGDVVGFGNPAGVPGDAFGIHAFLWTRHGGIVDLEVLDGDATSQALGINDRGQVVGLSQGPGGNRAVLWKDGEMMDLNTLVEPDYEGTLLYAGHINDAGVITGAARDAATGDIVAFVATPIPQGP
;
A
#
# COMPACT_ATOMS: atom_id res chain seq x y z
N MET A 1 -5.64 36.66 0.14
CA MET A 1 -5.14 35.82 -0.94
C MET A 1 -3.70 35.42 -0.60
N ARG A 2 -3.56 34.35 0.14
CA ARG A 2 -2.26 33.70 0.40
C ARG A 2 -2.43 32.29 -0.15
N SER A 3 -1.67 32.00 -1.20
CA SER A 3 -1.58 30.67 -1.80
C SER A 3 -1.03 29.71 -0.75
N LEU A 4 -1.89 28.84 -0.19
CA LEU A 4 -1.45 27.65 0.50
C LEU A 4 -1.05 26.64 -0.57
N LEU A 5 0.24 26.41 -0.73
CA LEU A 5 0.75 25.23 -1.39
C LEU A 5 0.40 24.03 -0.49
N PHE A 6 -0.61 23.27 -0.89
CA PHE A 6 -0.88 21.98 -0.30
C PHE A 6 0.20 20.99 -0.73
N LEU A 7 1.12 20.70 0.17
CA LEU A 7 1.91 19.48 0.11
C LEU A 7 0.97 18.33 0.52
N VAL A 8 0.30 17.73 -0.43
CA VAL A 8 -0.37 16.46 -0.21
C VAL A 8 0.68 15.36 -0.34
N SER A 9 1.28 14.98 0.77
CA SER A 9 2.25 13.90 0.84
C SER A 9 1.55 12.57 1.10
N THR A 10 1.50 11.74 0.09
CA THR A 10 1.88 10.32 0.11
C THR A 10 1.36 9.45 1.26
N VAL A 11 0.11 9.07 1.20
CA VAL A 11 -0.40 7.97 2.02
C VAL A 11 -0.64 6.68 1.19
N ALA A 12 -0.79 6.80 -0.09
CA ALA A 12 -0.94 5.63 -0.96
C ALA A 12 0.31 5.29 -1.76
N ALA A 13 1.29 6.17 -1.78
CA ALA A 13 2.53 5.91 -2.47
C ALA A 13 3.64 5.86 -1.44
N VAL A 14 4.14 4.70 -1.15
CA VAL A 14 5.52 4.55 -0.76
C VAL A 14 6.36 4.86 -2.00
N GLY A 15 6.11 6.03 -2.57
CA GLY A 15 6.98 6.65 -3.53
C GLY A 15 7.98 7.49 -2.73
N ILE A 16 9.18 6.98 -2.54
CA ILE A 16 10.26 7.71 -1.91
C ILE A 16 10.70 8.81 -2.87
N ALA A 17 10.11 10.00 -2.72
CA ALA A 17 10.72 11.19 -3.28
C ALA A 17 12.00 11.46 -2.47
N ALA A 18 13.16 11.22 -3.08
CA ALA A 18 14.43 11.57 -2.52
C ALA A 18 14.53 13.10 -2.46
N CYS A 19 14.20 13.71 -1.31
CA CYS A 19 14.61 15.08 -1.00
C CYS A 19 16.07 15.04 -0.57
N SER A 20 16.96 15.55 -1.42
CA SER A 20 18.34 15.86 -1.05
C SER A 20 18.33 17.10 -0.16
N GLU A 21 18.34 16.94 1.14
CA GLU A 21 18.72 18.03 2.06
C GLU A 21 20.11 17.77 2.63
N ARG A 22 20.94 18.83 2.58
CA ARG A 22 22.28 18.86 3.15
C ARG A 22 22.19 18.65 4.65
N SER A 23 22.94 17.66 5.13
CA SER A 23 23.16 17.42 6.54
C SER A 23 24.05 18.47 7.16
N ASP A 24 23.53 19.25 8.13
CA ASP A 24 24.34 19.89 9.15
C ASP A 24 24.76 18.86 10.23
N PRO A 25 25.93 18.97 10.82
CA PRO A 25 26.45 17.97 11.73
C PRO A 25 25.72 18.00 13.07
N VAL A 26 25.03 16.91 13.40
CA VAL A 26 24.40 16.70 14.71
C VAL A 26 25.48 16.30 15.72
N SER A 27 25.48 16.97 16.87
CA SER A 27 26.30 16.67 18.03
C SER A 27 26.07 15.25 18.56
N PRO A 28 27.10 14.60 19.16
CA PRO A 28 26.98 13.21 19.62
C PRO A 28 26.08 13.12 20.85
N GLY A 29 24.89 12.56 20.68
CA GLY A 29 23.97 12.21 21.75
C GLY A 29 23.96 10.70 21.96
N ASN A 30 24.44 10.28 23.11
CA ASN A 30 24.26 9.01 23.83
C ASN A 30 24.35 7.71 23.00
N ASP A 31 25.55 7.26 22.71
CA ASP A 31 25.89 5.93 22.17
C ASP A 31 25.56 4.73 23.11
N ASN A 32 25.01 4.94 24.29
CA ASN A 32 24.80 3.88 25.28
C ASN A 32 23.53 3.03 25.06
N GLN A 33 22.61 3.42 24.18
CA GLN A 33 21.42 2.59 23.87
C GLN A 33 21.65 1.62 22.70
N LEU A 34 22.57 1.95 21.79
CA LEU A 34 22.91 1.08 20.65
C LEU A 34 23.79 -0.13 21.05
N GLU A 35 24.59 -0.01 22.11
CA GLU A 35 25.44 -1.11 22.58
C GLU A 35 24.69 -2.18 23.39
N ALA A 36 23.59 -1.83 24.04
CA ALA A 36 22.76 -2.81 24.78
C ALA A 36 22.00 -3.78 23.88
N SER A 37 21.80 -3.42 22.61
CA SER A 37 21.10 -4.24 21.61
C SER A 37 21.98 -5.35 21.00
N LYS A 38 23.30 -5.24 21.07
CA LYS A 38 24.22 -6.22 20.46
C LYS A 38 24.50 -7.47 21.29
N ASN A 39 24.07 -7.49 22.55
CA ASN A 39 24.30 -8.64 23.41
C ASN A 39 23.01 -9.47 23.58
N GLY A 40 22.84 -10.49 22.72
CA GLY A 40 22.01 -11.64 23.05
C GLY A 40 20.55 -11.61 22.56
N LYS A 41 20.10 -10.66 21.73
CA LYS A 41 18.78 -10.79 21.08
C LYS A 41 18.89 -11.79 19.93
N GLN A 42 18.11 -12.85 20.02
CA GLN A 42 17.96 -13.83 18.96
C GLN A 42 17.32 -13.15 17.75
N SER A 43 17.98 -13.23 16.57
CA SER A 43 17.43 -12.70 15.34
C SER A 43 16.25 -13.54 14.89
N PHE A 44 15.16 -12.91 14.47
CA PHE A 44 13.95 -13.59 14.05
C PHE A 44 13.82 -13.69 12.53
N TYR A 45 14.52 -12.84 11.78
CA TYR A 45 14.37 -12.73 10.32
C TYR A 45 15.71 -12.68 9.58
N ARG A 46 15.80 -13.45 8.52
CA ARG A 46 16.83 -13.31 7.48
C ARG A 46 16.30 -12.44 6.37
N VAL A 47 17.02 -11.35 6.06
CA VAL A 47 16.67 -10.43 4.99
C VAL A 47 17.44 -10.77 3.72
N THR A 48 16.74 -10.79 2.59
CA THR A 48 17.33 -10.94 1.26
C THR A 48 16.81 -9.82 0.37
N HIS A 49 17.71 -9.02 -0.23
CA HIS A 49 17.36 -8.04 -1.24
C HIS A 49 16.94 -8.73 -2.53
N LEU A 50 15.92 -8.19 -3.17
CA LEU A 50 15.43 -8.66 -4.46
C LEU A 50 16.08 -7.86 -5.59
N PRO A 51 16.38 -8.46 -6.76
CA PRO A 51 16.98 -7.74 -7.89
C PRO A 51 16.03 -6.65 -8.42
N SER A 52 16.60 -5.56 -8.98
CA SER A 52 15.85 -4.49 -9.65
C SER A 52 15.86 -4.64 -11.18
N LEU A 53 15.07 -3.82 -11.86
CA LEU A 53 15.09 -3.62 -13.33
C LEU A 53 16.17 -2.60 -13.73
N ASP A 54 17.30 -2.59 -13.05
CA ASP A 54 18.46 -1.73 -13.25
C ASP A 54 18.25 -0.24 -12.88
N GLY A 55 17.13 0.12 -12.26
CA GLY A 55 16.92 1.41 -11.58
C GLY A 55 17.34 1.35 -10.11
N THR A 56 17.37 2.51 -9.44
CA THR A 56 17.79 2.66 -8.04
C THR A 56 16.67 2.52 -7.01
N SER A 57 15.43 2.28 -7.46
CA SER A 57 14.28 2.11 -6.57
C SER A 57 13.45 0.91 -6.97
N SER A 58 13.15 0.05 -5.98
CA SER A 58 12.17 -1.04 -6.10
C SER A 58 11.47 -1.31 -4.77
N SER A 59 10.29 -1.91 -4.83
CA SER A 59 9.47 -2.24 -3.65
C SER A 59 8.70 -3.53 -3.82
N GLY A 60 8.63 -4.35 -2.77
CA GLY A 60 7.73 -5.50 -2.68
C GLY A 60 6.48 -5.10 -1.91
N ASN A 61 5.32 -5.08 -2.58
CA ASN A 61 4.08 -4.60 -2.00
C ASN A 61 3.12 -5.73 -1.61
N GLY A 62 3.20 -6.88 -2.29
CA GLY A 62 2.42 -8.07 -1.99
C GLY A 62 3.28 -9.33 -1.95
N ILE A 63 2.98 -10.25 -1.05
CA ILE A 63 3.60 -11.58 -1.00
C ILE A 63 2.53 -12.66 -0.86
N SER A 64 2.54 -13.64 -1.76
CA SER A 64 1.62 -14.78 -1.69
C SER A 64 2.10 -15.87 -0.74
N ASN A 65 1.20 -16.79 -0.35
CA ASN A 65 1.56 -17.94 0.48
C ASN A 65 2.65 -18.85 -0.15
N PRO A 66 2.70 -19.05 -1.50
CA PRO A 66 3.83 -19.71 -2.14
C PRO A 66 5.15 -18.91 -2.14
N GLY A 67 5.19 -17.67 -1.64
CA GLY A 67 6.40 -16.84 -1.54
C GLY A 67 6.76 -16.06 -2.82
N ARG A 68 5.81 -15.87 -3.74
CA ARG A 68 5.96 -14.91 -4.85
C ARG A 68 5.76 -13.50 -4.32
N VAL A 69 6.52 -12.54 -4.82
CA VAL A 69 6.41 -11.12 -4.47
C VAL A 69 6.01 -10.32 -5.69
N ALA A 70 5.01 -9.46 -5.55
CA ALA A 70 4.65 -8.45 -6.54
C ALA A 70 4.93 -7.05 -6.01
N GLY A 71 5.24 -6.13 -6.91
CA GLY A 71 5.53 -4.75 -6.55
C GLY A 71 5.93 -3.92 -7.76
N SER A 72 6.91 -3.05 -7.60
CA SER A 72 7.43 -2.23 -8.69
C SER A 72 8.95 -2.13 -8.65
N SER A 73 9.53 -1.83 -9.81
CA SER A 73 10.95 -1.50 -9.95
C SER A 73 11.14 -0.43 -11.01
N ASN A 74 11.97 0.56 -10.70
CA ASN A 74 12.34 1.57 -11.67
C ASN A 74 13.24 0.96 -12.76
N LEU A 75 13.11 1.49 -13.98
CA LEU A 75 14.00 1.26 -15.09
C LEU A 75 15.25 2.14 -14.98
N PRO A 76 16.31 1.90 -15.79
CA PRO A 76 17.51 2.74 -15.81
C PRO A 76 17.17 4.22 -16.00
N GLY A 77 17.69 5.08 -15.11
CA GLY A 77 17.43 6.51 -15.10
C GLY A 77 16.26 6.96 -14.22
N ASP A 78 15.53 6.04 -13.58
CA ASP A 78 14.51 6.27 -12.55
C ASP A 78 13.33 7.19 -12.95
N LEU A 79 13.09 7.37 -14.24
CA LEU A 79 11.94 8.15 -14.74
C LEU A 79 10.70 7.29 -14.97
N ILE A 80 10.88 6.01 -15.19
CA ILE A 80 9.82 5.03 -15.48
C ILE A 80 9.94 3.88 -14.48
N ALA A 81 8.80 3.42 -13.97
CA ALA A 81 8.70 2.21 -13.16
C ALA A 81 7.80 1.19 -13.85
N HIS A 82 8.16 -0.07 -13.74
CA HIS A 82 7.30 -1.18 -14.15
C HIS A 82 6.87 -2.03 -12.95
N ALA A 83 5.65 -2.54 -13.03
CA ALA A 83 5.19 -3.61 -12.16
C ALA A 83 6.10 -4.83 -12.33
N ALA A 84 6.46 -5.46 -11.23
CA ALA A 84 7.46 -6.50 -11.16
C ALA A 84 6.99 -7.71 -10.37
N LEU A 85 7.38 -8.91 -10.81
CA LEU A 85 7.17 -10.16 -10.10
C LEU A 85 8.51 -10.83 -9.78
N TRP A 86 8.75 -11.08 -8.51
CA TRP A 86 9.87 -11.91 -8.05
C TRP A 86 9.38 -13.31 -7.70
N GLN A 87 9.92 -14.30 -8.38
CA GLN A 87 9.56 -15.70 -8.21
C GLN A 87 10.78 -16.59 -8.37
N ASN A 88 11.04 -17.47 -7.41
CA ASN A 88 12.14 -18.44 -7.45
C ASN A 88 13.52 -17.80 -7.77
N GLY A 89 13.79 -16.63 -7.20
CA GLY A 89 15.04 -15.88 -7.42
C GLY A 89 15.12 -15.15 -8.78
N SER A 90 14.08 -15.23 -9.60
CA SER A 90 13.99 -14.51 -10.88
C SER A 90 13.12 -13.29 -10.77
N LEU A 91 13.50 -12.22 -11.48
CA LEU A 91 12.70 -11.00 -11.65
C LEU A 91 12.03 -11.06 -13.03
N ILE A 92 10.74 -10.75 -13.08
CA ILE A 92 9.94 -10.66 -14.31
C ILE A 92 9.38 -9.24 -14.37
N ASP A 93 9.72 -8.52 -15.44
CA ASP A 93 9.08 -7.26 -15.81
C ASP A 93 7.68 -7.57 -16.38
N LEU A 94 6.64 -7.01 -15.79
CA LEU A 94 5.26 -7.24 -16.22
C LEU A 94 4.85 -6.35 -17.40
N GLY A 95 5.69 -5.37 -17.78
CA GLY A 95 5.39 -4.39 -18.80
C GLY A 95 4.34 -3.37 -18.37
N THR A 96 3.68 -2.76 -19.35
CA THR A 96 2.65 -1.72 -19.16
C THR A 96 1.50 -1.90 -20.16
N LEU A 97 0.43 -1.09 -20.03
CA LEU A 97 -0.66 -1.06 -21.01
C LEU A 97 -0.33 -0.18 -22.24
N GLY A 98 0.50 0.86 -22.07
CA GLY A 98 0.85 1.83 -23.12
C GLY A 98 2.15 1.54 -23.88
N GLY A 99 2.88 0.46 -23.54
CA GLY A 99 4.15 0.10 -24.17
C GLY A 99 5.36 0.86 -23.63
N PRO A 100 6.52 0.79 -24.31
CA PRO A 100 7.77 1.32 -23.78
C PRO A 100 7.69 2.83 -23.47
N GLY A 101 8.12 3.20 -22.27
CA GLY A 101 8.15 4.60 -21.83
C GLY A 101 6.91 5.06 -21.06
N THR A 102 5.99 4.14 -20.76
CA THR A 102 4.87 4.36 -19.82
C THR A 102 5.10 3.58 -18.54
N ASN A 103 4.38 3.92 -17.47
CA ASN A 103 4.56 3.33 -16.16
C ASN A 103 3.56 2.21 -15.84
N SER A 104 3.95 1.31 -14.95
CA SER A 104 3.04 0.40 -14.26
C SER A 104 3.53 0.09 -12.84
N ASN A 105 2.60 -0.30 -11.95
CA ASN A 105 2.91 -0.61 -10.55
C ASN A 105 1.87 -1.58 -9.98
N ALA A 106 2.32 -2.64 -9.32
CA ALA A 106 1.51 -3.43 -8.42
C ALA A 106 1.63 -2.81 -7.01
N ALA A 107 0.96 -1.67 -6.80
CA ALA A 107 1.20 -0.75 -5.68
C ALA A 107 0.60 -1.22 -4.35
N TRP A 108 -0.38 -2.12 -4.39
CA TRP A 108 -1.00 -2.77 -3.22
C TRP A 108 -0.68 -4.27 -3.19
N PRO A 109 -1.12 -5.04 -2.19
CA PRO A 109 -0.85 -6.50 -2.16
C PRO A 109 -1.58 -7.29 -3.26
N GLY A 110 -1.69 -6.72 -4.46
CA GLY A 110 -2.41 -7.22 -5.61
C GLY A 110 -1.88 -8.51 -6.23
N LEU A 111 -1.64 -9.56 -5.43
CA LEU A 111 -1.08 -10.83 -5.88
C LEU A 111 -1.76 -12.01 -5.20
N ASN A 112 -2.37 -12.92 -5.97
CA ASN A 112 -2.91 -14.15 -5.43
C ASN A 112 -1.92 -15.35 -5.49
N SER A 113 -2.30 -16.47 -4.90
CA SER A 113 -1.46 -17.68 -4.85
C SER A 113 -1.27 -18.36 -6.20
N SER A 114 -2.13 -18.11 -7.20
CA SER A 114 -1.96 -18.62 -8.57
C SER A 114 -0.93 -17.82 -9.38
N GLY A 115 -0.64 -16.57 -8.95
CA GLY A 115 0.28 -15.66 -9.62
C GLY A 115 -0.43 -14.66 -10.55
N MET A 116 -1.75 -14.49 -10.41
CA MET A 116 -2.46 -13.36 -10.97
C MET A 116 -2.07 -12.10 -10.20
N ILE A 117 -1.73 -11.02 -10.91
CA ILE A 117 -1.29 -9.74 -10.34
C ILE A 117 -2.20 -8.64 -10.86
N VAL A 118 -2.52 -7.70 -9.99
CA VAL A 118 -3.29 -6.51 -10.32
C VAL A 118 -2.56 -5.24 -9.90
N GLY A 119 -2.94 -4.12 -10.46
CA GLY A 119 -2.32 -2.84 -10.15
C GLY A 119 -2.84 -1.71 -11.02
N ILE A 120 -1.99 -0.72 -11.26
CA ILE A 120 -2.25 0.45 -12.11
C ILE A 120 -1.19 0.52 -13.21
N ALA A 121 -1.60 0.88 -14.43
CA ALA A 121 -0.69 1.09 -15.55
C ALA A 121 -1.15 2.25 -16.44
N GLU A 122 -0.21 3.01 -16.97
CA GLU A 122 -0.46 4.00 -18.01
C GLU A 122 -0.75 3.29 -19.34
N THR A 123 -1.71 3.85 -20.07
CA THR A 123 -2.08 3.44 -21.42
C THR A 123 -1.29 4.24 -22.47
N ASP A 124 -1.58 4.07 -23.75
CA ASP A 124 -1.10 4.91 -24.86
C ASP A 124 -2.04 6.09 -25.15
N GLU A 125 -3.22 6.15 -24.49
CA GLU A 125 -4.16 7.25 -24.67
C GLU A 125 -3.73 8.47 -23.85
N PRO A 126 -3.64 9.66 -24.45
CA PRO A 126 -3.41 10.89 -23.72
C PRO A 126 -4.63 11.20 -22.83
N GLY A 127 -4.40 11.56 -21.59
CA GLY A 127 -5.53 11.67 -20.69
C GLY A 127 -5.35 12.42 -19.43
N GLY A 128 -4.48 13.30 -19.40
CA GLY A 128 -4.44 14.25 -18.32
C GLY A 128 -3.70 13.77 -17.09
N GLU A 129 -3.35 14.74 -16.31
CA GLU A 129 -2.68 14.60 -15.02
C GLU A 129 -3.72 14.19 -13.97
N ASN A 130 -4.20 12.95 -14.05
CA ASN A 130 -5.04 12.43 -12.98
C ASN A 130 -4.22 12.25 -11.71
N TRP A 131 -4.83 12.56 -10.59
CA TRP A 131 -4.22 12.42 -9.27
C TRP A 131 -3.72 10.98 -9.01
N SER A 132 -4.48 9.96 -9.39
CA SER A 132 -4.12 8.55 -9.18
C SER A 132 -2.79 8.16 -9.82
N CYS A 133 -2.51 8.64 -11.04
CA CYS A 133 -1.26 8.35 -11.74
C CYS A 133 -0.04 8.99 -11.05
N ARG A 134 -0.19 10.22 -10.55
CA ARG A 134 0.93 11.00 -9.99
C ARG A 134 1.56 10.37 -8.75
N PHE A 135 0.79 9.59 -7.98
CA PHE A 135 1.24 9.03 -6.71
C PHE A 135 1.92 7.69 -6.82
N PHE A 136 1.71 6.96 -7.92
CA PHE A 136 2.20 5.60 -8.06
C PHE A 136 3.41 5.45 -8.97
N PHE A 137 3.86 6.55 -9.57
CA PHE A 137 4.94 6.55 -10.55
C PHE A 137 6.02 7.57 -10.22
N PRO A 138 7.29 7.31 -10.56
CA PRO A 138 8.39 8.26 -10.34
C PRO A 138 8.24 9.53 -11.16
N SER A 139 7.60 9.46 -12.34
CA SER A 139 7.19 10.59 -13.16
C SER A 139 5.89 10.27 -13.87
N THR A 140 5.13 11.30 -14.28
CA THR A 140 3.94 11.12 -15.10
C THR A 140 4.25 11.40 -16.56
N THR A 141 3.70 10.56 -17.44
CA THR A 141 3.86 10.71 -18.90
C THR A 141 2.71 11.46 -19.54
N GLY A 142 1.65 11.80 -18.77
CA GLY A 142 0.46 12.49 -19.27
C GLY A 142 -0.56 11.56 -19.94
N HIS A 143 -0.44 10.25 -19.73
CA HIS A 143 -1.39 9.25 -20.23
C HIS A 143 -2.46 8.89 -19.20
N GLN A 144 -3.57 8.32 -19.68
CA GLN A 144 -4.60 7.73 -18.82
C GLN A 144 -4.05 6.53 -18.07
N CYS A 145 -4.52 6.34 -16.83
CA CYS A 145 -4.16 5.17 -16.03
C CYS A 145 -5.36 4.28 -15.82
N LEU A 146 -5.18 2.99 -16.07
CA LEU A 146 -6.20 1.98 -15.84
C LEU A 146 -5.71 0.94 -14.83
N GLY A 147 -6.66 0.35 -14.12
CA GLY A 147 -6.41 -0.91 -13.44
C GLY A 147 -6.04 -1.99 -14.43
N PHE A 148 -5.16 -2.90 -14.02
CA PHE A 148 -4.81 -4.06 -14.87
C PHE A 148 -4.96 -5.37 -14.12
N VAL A 149 -5.15 -6.44 -14.89
CA VAL A 149 -4.92 -7.83 -14.50
C VAL A 149 -3.77 -8.35 -15.34
N TRP A 150 -2.73 -8.88 -14.69
CA TRP A 150 -1.66 -9.62 -15.33
C TRP A 150 -1.77 -11.11 -14.99
N GLU A 151 -1.83 -11.94 -16.01
CA GLU A 151 -1.86 -13.39 -15.87
C GLU A 151 -1.16 -14.06 -17.05
N ASN A 152 -0.31 -15.06 -16.77
CA ASN A 152 0.39 -15.86 -17.78
C ASN A 152 1.18 -15.05 -18.81
N GLY A 153 1.78 -13.93 -18.39
CA GLY A 153 2.59 -13.07 -19.26
C GLY A 153 1.82 -12.02 -20.04
N VAL A 154 0.53 -11.86 -19.78
CA VAL A 154 -0.33 -10.89 -20.48
C VAL A 154 -0.92 -9.91 -19.49
N MET A 155 -0.72 -8.60 -19.72
CA MET A 155 -1.38 -7.52 -19.00
C MET A 155 -2.63 -7.09 -19.76
N THR A 156 -3.77 -7.05 -19.08
CA THR A 156 -5.08 -6.68 -19.64
C THR A 156 -5.69 -5.56 -18.82
N ALA A 157 -6.16 -4.50 -19.50
CA ALA A 157 -6.81 -3.38 -18.84
C ALA A 157 -8.17 -3.78 -18.23
N ILE A 158 -8.48 -3.25 -17.06
CA ILE A 158 -9.81 -3.29 -16.45
C ILE A 158 -10.57 -2.06 -16.95
N PRO A 159 -11.79 -2.22 -17.45
CA PRO A 159 -12.59 -1.09 -17.91
C PRO A 159 -13.00 -0.18 -16.75
N THR A 160 -13.22 1.08 -17.04
CA THR A 160 -13.85 2.04 -16.12
C THR A 160 -15.38 1.91 -16.14
N TRP A 161 -16.06 2.57 -15.22
CA TRP A 161 -17.50 2.79 -15.35
C TRP A 161 -17.80 3.66 -16.58
N PRO A 162 -19.03 3.62 -17.14
CA PRO A 162 -19.39 4.43 -18.30
C PRO A 162 -19.07 5.92 -18.12
N GLY A 163 -18.26 6.47 -19.03
CA GLY A 163 -17.83 7.87 -19.01
C GLY A 163 -16.58 8.18 -18.19
N GLY A 164 -16.07 7.21 -17.43
CA GLY A 164 -14.80 7.35 -16.71
C GLY A 164 -13.59 7.12 -17.61
N THR A 165 -12.44 7.63 -17.21
CA THR A 165 -11.17 7.55 -17.97
C THR A 165 -10.04 6.90 -17.18
N ASN A 166 -10.13 6.85 -15.85
CA ASN A 166 -9.06 6.33 -14.99
C ASN A 166 -9.59 5.31 -14.01
N GLY A 167 -8.72 4.40 -13.60
CA GLY A 167 -9.01 3.37 -12.62
C GLY A 167 -7.76 2.75 -12.05
N PHE A 168 -7.97 1.96 -11.01
CA PHE A 168 -6.90 1.25 -10.29
C PHE A 168 -7.45 -0.08 -9.74
N ALA A 169 -6.69 -1.16 -9.84
CA ALA A 169 -6.97 -2.42 -9.18
C ALA A 169 -6.00 -2.62 -8.01
N THR A 170 -6.52 -2.95 -6.85
CA THR A 170 -5.77 -2.98 -5.59
C THR A 170 -5.41 -4.39 -5.16
N GLU A 171 -6.37 -5.31 -5.21
CA GLU A 171 -6.14 -6.68 -4.76
C GLU A 171 -6.95 -7.71 -5.55
N VAL A 172 -6.50 -8.97 -5.49
CA VAL A 172 -7.13 -10.14 -6.12
C VAL A 172 -7.06 -11.35 -5.21
N ASN A 173 -8.20 -12.00 -4.97
CA ASN A 173 -8.25 -13.27 -4.23
C ASN A 173 -7.99 -14.49 -5.14
N ASN A 174 -7.85 -15.69 -4.53
CA ASN A 174 -7.60 -16.93 -5.27
C ASN A 174 -8.79 -17.41 -6.12
N ARG A 175 -9.97 -16.78 -5.97
CA ARG A 175 -11.13 -17.04 -6.83
C ARG A 175 -11.14 -16.19 -8.09
N GLY A 176 -10.15 -15.32 -8.27
CA GLY A 176 -10.05 -14.39 -9.39
C GLY A 176 -11.03 -13.21 -9.27
N GLN A 177 -11.41 -12.86 -8.04
CA GLN A 177 -12.18 -11.65 -7.76
C GLN A 177 -11.20 -10.51 -7.49
N VAL A 178 -11.25 -9.48 -8.33
CA VAL A 178 -10.42 -8.28 -8.26
C VAL A 178 -11.23 -7.13 -7.68
N VAL A 179 -10.63 -6.34 -6.82
CA VAL A 179 -11.21 -5.10 -6.30
C VAL A 179 -10.36 -3.89 -6.65
N GLY A 180 -10.97 -2.72 -6.57
CA GLY A 180 -10.32 -1.46 -6.88
C GLY A 180 -11.34 -0.34 -6.97
N TRP A 181 -11.00 0.70 -7.73
CA TRP A 181 -11.92 1.79 -8.06
C TRP A 181 -11.69 2.30 -9.48
N ALA A 182 -12.73 2.91 -10.06
CA ALA A 182 -12.67 3.53 -11.36
C ALA A 182 -13.61 4.76 -11.41
N GLU A 183 -13.27 5.72 -12.25
CA GLU A 183 -14.14 6.87 -12.55
C GLU A 183 -15.43 6.42 -13.24
N ASN A 184 -16.51 7.18 -13.01
CA ASN A 184 -17.83 6.91 -13.60
C ASN A 184 -18.34 8.03 -14.53
N GLY A 185 -17.50 9.00 -14.88
CA GLY A 185 -17.87 10.13 -15.75
C GLY A 185 -18.88 11.13 -15.15
N VAL A 186 -19.25 10.98 -13.87
CA VAL A 186 -20.11 11.94 -13.16
C VAL A 186 -19.24 13.00 -12.52
N GLU A 187 -19.43 14.26 -12.93
CA GLU A 187 -18.78 15.40 -12.26
C GLU A 187 -19.31 15.57 -10.84
N ASP A 188 -18.40 15.81 -9.90
CA ASP A 188 -18.73 15.98 -8.50
C ASP A 188 -18.05 17.26 -7.95
N PRO A 189 -18.81 18.22 -7.43
CA PRO A 189 -18.26 19.48 -6.92
C PRO A 189 -17.38 19.30 -5.69
N THR A 190 -17.39 18.14 -5.05
CA THR A 190 -16.50 17.82 -3.93
C THR A 190 -15.12 17.33 -4.40
N CYS A 191 -14.94 17.02 -5.70
CA CYS A 191 -13.65 16.65 -6.23
C CYS A 191 -12.69 17.84 -6.26
N ASN A 192 -11.42 17.57 -5.94
CA ASN A 192 -10.35 18.56 -6.04
C ASN A 192 -9.66 18.47 -7.41
N PRO A 193 -9.56 19.57 -8.18
CA PRO A 193 -8.84 19.56 -9.45
C PRO A 193 -7.38 19.06 -9.27
N PRO A 194 -6.82 18.27 -10.21
CA PRO A 194 -7.37 17.96 -11.56
C PRO A 194 -8.46 16.87 -11.57
N VAL A 195 -8.78 16.24 -10.46
CA VAL A 195 -9.87 15.27 -10.36
C VAL A 195 -11.20 16.00 -10.43
N VAL A 196 -12.09 15.56 -11.32
CA VAL A 196 -13.42 16.15 -11.51
C VAL A 196 -14.54 15.10 -11.50
N HIS A 197 -14.21 13.82 -11.70
CA HIS A 197 -15.18 12.73 -11.75
C HIS A 197 -15.17 11.92 -10.45
N GLN A 198 -16.32 11.40 -10.09
CA GLN A 198 -16.46 10.47 -8.99
C GLN A 198 -15.67 9.18 -9.22
N PHE A 199 -15.12 8.63 -8.16
CA PHE A 199 -14.59 7.26 -8.11
C PHE A 199 -15.63 6.33 -7.52
N ARG A 200 -15.80 5.17 -8.13
CA ARG A 200 -16.65 4.10 -7.63
C ARG A 200 -15.84 2.81 -7.48
N GLY A 201 -15.89 2.27 -6.29
CA GLY A 201 -15.31 0.95 -6.02
C GLY A 201 -15.95 -0.14 -6.85
N PHE A 202 -15.17 -1.12 -7.24
CA PHE A 202 -15.66 -2.28 -7.98
C PHE A 202 -15.17 -3.60 -7.38
N LYS A 203 -15.94 -4.66 -7.64
CA LYS A 203 -15.54 -6.05 -7.56
C LYS A 203 -15.74 -6.69 -8.93
N LEU A 204 -14.67 -7.15 -9.57
CA LEU A 204 -14.65 -7.80 -10.89
C LEU A 204 -14.38 -9.29 -10.71
N ASP A 205 -15.25 -10.15 -11.24
CA ASP A 205 -14.94 -11.57 -11.41
C ASP A 205 -14.25 -11.79 -12.76
N THR A 206 -12.96 -12.12 -12.77
CA THR A 206 -12.16 -12.25 -14.00
C THR A 206 -12.59 -13.41 -14.89
N ARG A 207 -13.35 -14.39 -14.37
CA ARG A 207 -13.84 -15.56 -15.11
C ARG A 207 -15.09 -15.25 -15.92
N THR A 208 -15.95 -14.35 -15.42
CA THR A 208 -17.19 -13.95 -16.07
C THR A 208 -17.11 -12.61 -16.75
N GLY A 209 -16.14 -11.75 -16.34
CA GLY A 209 -16.05 -10.35 -16.73
C GLY A 209 -17.10 -9.46 -16.06
N GLU A 210 -17.86 -9.97 -15.11
CA GLU A 210 -18.89 -9.20 -14.38
C GLU A 210 -18.21 -8.25 -13.39
N MET A 211 -18.52 -6.96 -13.51
CA MET A 211 -18.06 -5.90 -12.63
C MET A 211 -19.23 -5.35 -11.82
N THR A 212 -19.17 -5.48 -10.50
CA THR A 212 -20.20 -5.05 -9.54
C THR A 212 -19.71 -3.84 -8.77
N GLU A 213 -20.54 -2.81 -8.59
CA GLU A 213 -20.21 -1.62 -7.81
C GLU A 213 -20.20 -1.92 -6.30
N LEU A 214 -19.19 -1.39 -5.61
CA LEU A 214 -19.13 -1.28 -4.16
C LEU A 214 -19.84 0.06 -3.80
N THR A 215 -21.14 -0.03 -3.57
CA THR A 215 -21.98 1.15 -3.33
C THR A 215 -21.48 1.93 -2.11
N PRO A 216 -21.27 3.26 -2.20
CA PRO A 216 -20.91 4.09 -1.08
C PRO A 216 -21.98 4.06 0.03
N LEU A 217 -21.62 4.47 1.24
CA LEU A 217 -22.58 4.69 2.32
C LEU A 217 -23.57 5.81 1.95
N PRO A 218 -24.79 5.80 2.53
CA PRO A 218 -25.77 6.83 2.25
C PRO A 218 -25.28 8.26 2.57
N GLY A 219 -25.24 9.12 1.57
CA GLY A 219 -24.75 10.48 1.65
C GLY A 219 -23.39 10.70 1.00
N ASP A 220 -22.61 9.65 0.80
CA ASP A 220 -21.31 9.69 0.17
C ASP A 220 -21.39 9.59 -1.36
N SER A 221 -20.46 10.23 -2.05
CA SER A 221 -20.40 10.24 -3.51
C SER A 221 -19.33 9.32 -4.08
N THR A 222 -18.39 8.85 -3.27
CA THR A 222 -17.22 8.08 -3.70
C THR A 222 -17.03 6.83 -2.86
N SER A 223 -16.54 5.77 -3.49
CA SER A 223 -16.08 4.54 -2.80
C SER A 223 -14.85 3.97 -3.48
N THR A 224 -14.06 3.19 -2.72
CA THR A 224 -12.96 2.37 -3.23
C THR A 224 -13.02 0.98 -2.63
N GLY A 225 -12.59 -0.04 -3.38
CA GLY A 225 -12.23 -1.32 -2.79
C GLY A 225 -10.71 -1.35 -2.62
N ASN A 226 -10.22 -1.62 -1.41
CA ASN A 226 -8.79 -1.67 -1.12
C ASN A 226 -8.27 -3.10 -0.99
N ALA A 227 -9.00 -3.97 -0.30
CA ALA A 227 -8.62 -5.37 -0.12
C ALA A 227 -9.81 -6.32 -0.14
N ILE A 228 -9.56 -7.60 -0.45
CA ILE A 228 -10.58 -8.65 -0.55
C ILE A 228 -10.06 -9.99 -0.03
N ASN A 229 -10.78 -10.62 0.89
CA ASN A 229 -10.44 -11.96 1.35
C ASN A 229 -11.09 -13.08 0.48
N GLU A 230 -10.75 -14.35 0.79
CA GLU A 230 -11.28 -15.51 0.08
C GLU A 230 -12.79 -15.71 0.29
N ARG A 231 -13.38 -15.11 1.30
CA ARG A 231 -14.85 -15.14 1.49
C ARG A 231 -15.58 -14.13 0.61
N GLY A 232 -14.83 -13.23 -0.08
CA GLY A 232 -15.36 -12.18 -0.93
C GLY A 232 -15.86 -10.97 -0.14
N GLN A 233 -15.42 -10.82 1.09
CA GLN A 233 -15.57 -9.59 1.87
C GLN A 233 -14.54 -8.57 1.37
N VAL A 234 -14.97 -7.34 1.14
CA VAL A 234 -14.14 -6.26 0.62
C VAL A 234 -14.06 -5.16 1.67
N VAL A 235 -12.87 -4.62 1.88
CA VAL A 235 -12.70 -3.41 2.69
C VAL A 235 -12.20 -2.26 1.84
N GLY A 236 -12.54 -1.04 2.24
CA GLY A 236 -12.14 0.17 1.55
C GLY A 236 -12.77 1.41 2.18
N ILE A 237 -12.85 2.48 1.41
CA ILE A 237 -13.35 3.76 1.89
C ILE A 237 -14.69 4.13 1.24
N SER A 238 -15.44 5.00 1.94
CA SER A 238 -16.58 5.74 1.43
C SER A 238 -16.49 7.19 1.91
N GLY A 239 -16.86 8.15 1.05
CA GLY A 239 -16.79 9.57 1.40
C GLY A 239 -17.03 10.50 0.22
N GLU A 240 -16.59 11.75 0.35
CA GLU A 240 -16.63 12.75 -0.72
C GLU A 240 -15.47 12.57 -1.70
N CYS A 241 -15.62 13.12 -2.91
CA CYS A 241 -14.62 13.04 -3.99
C CYS A 241 -13.45 14.03 -3.82
N SER A 242 -13.03 14.38 -2.62
CA SER A 242 -11.97 15.39 -2.44
C SER A 242 -10.59 14.91 -2.92
N ASN A 243 -10.29 13.63 -2.79
CA ASN A 243 -9.12 12.93 -3.32
C ASN A 243 -9.53 11.48 -3.58
N ALA A 244 -8.84 10.81 -4.47
CA ALA A 244 -9.18 9.43 -4.81
C ALA A 244 -9.06 8.45 -3.64
N VAL A 245 -8.04 8.64 -2.79
CA VAL A 245 -7.77 7.78 -1.63
C VAL A 245 -7.13 8.63 -0.54
N GLY A 246 -7.61 8.49 0.69
CA GLY A 246 -7.05 9.19 1.84
C GLY A 246 -7.61 10.61 2.03
N GLY A 247 -7.09 11.33 3.01
CA GLY A 247 -7.54 12.66 3.36
C GLY A 247 -9.04 12.73 3.68
N PHE A 248 -9.69 13.76 3.22
CA PHE A 248 -11.13 13.96 3.48
C PHE A 248 -12.03 13.00 2.72
N SER A 249 -11.57 12.39 1.62
CA SER A 249 -12.35 11.39 0.88
C SER A 249 -12.53 10.09 1.65
N ALA A 250 -11.61 9.76 2.55
CA ALA A 250 -11.69 8.59 3.43
C ALA A 250 -12.43 8.93 4.74
N GLN A 251 -13.66 9.41 4.66
CA GLN A 251 -14.49 9.75 5.82
C GLN A 251 -14.96 8.52 6.57
N HIS A 252 -15.23 7.42 5.86
CA HIS A 252 -15.70 6.17 6.41
C HIS A 252 -14.82 5.00 5.95
N ALA A 253 -14.42 4.17 6.90
CA ALA A 253 -13.85 2.85 6.65
C ALA A 253 -15.01 1.86 6.51
N VAL A 254 -15.08 1.12 5.40
CA VAL A 254 -16.24 0.28 5.06
C VAL A 254 -15.83 -1.16 4.80
N LEU A 255 -16.65 -2.09 5.30
CA LEU A 255 -16.62 -3.51 5.00
C LEU A 255 -17.87 -3.88 4.18
N TRP A 256 -17.69 -4.21 2.91
CA TRP A 256 -18.76 -4.79 2.08
C TRP A 256 -18.78 -6.32 2.23
N GLN A 257 -19.95 -6.84 2.57
CA GLN A 257 -20.20 -8.28 2.60
C GLN A 257 -20.39 -8.84 1.17
N PRO A 258 -20.25 -10.15 0.96
CA PRO A 258 -20.45 -10.76 -0.37
C PRO A 258 -21.82 -10.49 -1.00
N ASP A 259 -22.85 -10.22 -0.19
CA ASP A 259 -24.20 -9.88 -0.62
C ASP A 259 -24.39 -8.38 -0.97
N GLY A 260 -23.32 -7.57 -0.89
CA GLY A 260 -23.34 -6.13 -1.15
C GLY A 260 -23.67 -5.26 0.07
N THR A 261 -23.97 -5.85 1.24
CA THR A 261 -24.22 -5.08 2.46
C THR A 261 -22.97 -4.33 2.89
N ALA A 262 -23.04 -2.99 2.96
CA ALA A 262 -21.97 -2.11 3.44
C ALA A 262 -22.10 -1.88 4.95
N ILE A 263 -21.00 -1.99 5.66
CA ILE A 263 -20.89 -1.79 7.12
C ILE A 263 -19.81 -0.76 7.37
N ASP A 264 -20.17 0.36 7.99
CA ASP A 264 -19.19 1.30 8.55
C ASP A 264 -18.51 0.63 9.74
N ILE A 265 -17.20 0.45 9.68
CA ILE A 265 -16.43 -0.21 10.74
C ILE A 265 -15.92 0.76 11.82
N GLY A 266 -16.26 2.05 11.70
CA GLY A 266 -15.88 3.10 12.64
C GLY A 266 -14.51 3.69 12.34
N ASN A 267 -13.99 4.44 13.31
CA ASN A 267 -12.74 5.19 13.19
C ASN A 267 -12.02 5.36 14.54
N LEU A 268 -10.83 5.94 14.55
CA LEU A 268 -10.05 6.24 15.76
C LEU A 268 -10.49 7.54 16.48
N GLY A 269 -11.61 8.14 16.06
CA GLY A 269 -12.19 9.34 16.66
C GLY A 269 -11.76 10.65 16.00
N GLY A 270 -10.92 10.62 14.97
CA GLY A 270 -10.56 11.75 14.13
C GLY A 270 -11.56 12.01 13.02
N GLU A 271 -11.26 12.97 12.13
CA GLU A 271 -12.20 13.47 11.11
C GLU A 271 -12.04 12.83 9.74
N ALA A 272 -10.86 12.26 9.42
CA ALA A 272 -10.53 11.77 8.08
C ALA A 272 -9.46 10.68 8.10
N TRP A 273 -9.00 10.25 6.92
CA TRP A 273 -7.96 9.24 6.73
C TRP A 273 -8.36 7.83 7.21
N HIS A 274 -9.64 7.51 7.28
CA HIS A 274 -10.11 6.18 7.72
C HIS A 274 -9.96 5.19 6.58
N THR A 275 -8.73 4.67 6.39
CA THR A 275 -8.33 3.89 5.24
C THR A 275 -7.99 2.45 5.63
N PRO A 276 -8.90 1.49 5.46
CA PRO A 276 -8.56 0.06 5.56
C PRO A 276 -7.60 -0.31 4.44
N MET A 277 -6.58 -1.10 4.77
CA MET A 277 -5.55 -1.52 3.81
C MET A 277 -5.61 -2.99 3.48
N ASP A 278 -5.95 -3.84 4.47
CA ASP A 278 -5.95 -5.29 4.30
C ASP A 278 -6.99 -5.99 5.20
N ILE A 279 -7.39 -7.20 4.82
CA ILE A 279 -8.37 -8.03 5.52
C ILE A 279 -7.98 -9.52 5.46
N ASN A 280 -7.85 -10.16 6.62
CA ASN A 280 -7.56 -11.59 6.69
C ASN A 280 -8.80 -12.49 6.54
N GLU A 281 -8.60 -13.81 6.53
CA GLU A 281 -9.69 -14.78 6.44
C GLU A 281 -10.60 -14.84 7.68
N LYS A 282 -10.20 -14.30 8.82
CA LYS A 282 -11.09 -14.14 9.98
C LYS A 282 -12.04 -12.96 9.82
N GLY A 283 -11.71 -12.02 8.92
CA GLY A 283 -12.40 -10.76 8.70
C GLY A 283 -11.87 -9.67 9.63
N ASP A 284 -10.68 -9.85 10.20
CA ASP A 284 -9.97 -8.80 10.91
C ASP A 284 -9.38 -7.83 9.86
N VAL A 285 -9.51 -6.53 10.10
CA VAL A 285 -9.15 -5.47 9.16
C VAL A 285 -8.06 -4.61 9.76
N VAL A 286 -7.04 -4.28 8.97
CA VAL A 286 -6.00 -3.33 9.36
C VAL A 286 -5.95 -2.15 8.39
N GLY A 287 -5.43 -1.04 8.87
CA GLY A 287 -5.28 0.17 8.09
C GLY A 287 -4.74 1.31 8.94
N PHE A 288 -5.13 2.54 8.61
CA PHE A 288 -4.73 3.72 9.36
C PHE A 288 -5.83 4.79 9.34
N GLY A 289 -5.78 5.70 10.32
CA GLY A 289 -6.74 6.81 10.44
C GLY A 289 -6.28 7.86 11.44
N ASN A 290 -6.94 9.01 11.44
CA ASN A 290 -6.65 10.04 12.45
C ASN A 290 -7.19 9.61 13.82
N PRO A 291 -6.38 9.69 14.88
CA PRO A 291 -6.88 9.61 16.26
C PRO A 291 -7.71 10.85 16.63
N ALA A 292 -8.49 10.72 17.69
CA ALA A 292 -9.26 11.84 18.26
C ALA A 292 -8.36 13.04 18.62
N GLY A 293 -8.80 14.25 18.22
CA GLY A 293 -8.09 15.49 18.50
C GLY A 293 -6.96 15.84 17.54
N VAL A 294 -6.71 15.00 16.53
CA VAL A 294 -5.83 15.30 15.41
C VAL A 294 -6.66 15.86 14.26
N PRO A 295 -6.41 17.09 13.77
CA PRO A 295 -7.14 17.65 12.63
C PRO A 295 -7.03 16.77 11.38
N GLY A 296 -8.10 16.68 10.59
CA GLY A 296 -8.13 15.86 9.38
C GLY A 296 -7.18 16.29 8.27
N ASP A 297 -6.67 17.53 8.31
CA ASP A 297 -5.62 18.07 7.44
C ASP A 297 -4.19 17.79 7.93
N ALA A 298 -4.05 17.21 9.13
CA ALA A 298 -2.76 16.86 9.70
C ALA A 298 -2.41 15.41 9.38
N PHE A 299 -1.11 15.16 9.12
CA PHE A 299 -0.57 13.82 8.88
C PHE A 299 -0.40 12.97 10.15
N GLY A 300 -1.05 13.31 11.27
CA GLY A 300 -1.05 12.52 12.47
C GLY A 300 -1.98 11.31 12.35
N ILE A 301 -1.56 10.30 11.58
CA ILE A 301 -2.30 9.06 11.39
C ILE A 301 -1.69 7.94 12.21
N HIS A 302 -2.52 7.07 12.77
CA HIS A 302 -2.12 5.86 13.47
C HIS A 302 -2.64 4.62 12.76
N ALA A 303 -1.88 3.55 12.83
CA ALA A 303 -2.32 2.23 12.45
C ALA A 303 -3.49 1.77 13.32
N PHE A 304 -4.43 1.03 12.74
CA PHE A 304 -5.50 0.40 13.49
C PHE A 304 -5.66 -1.08 13.15
N LEU A 305 -6.24 -1.80 14.11
CA LEU A 305 -6.83 -3.13 13.93
C LEU A 305 -8.31 -3.05 14.27
N TRP A 306 -9.17 -3.51 13.36
CA TRP A 306 -10.59 -3.72 13.64
C TRP A 306 -10.90 -5.21 13.65
N THR A 307 -11.71 -5.63 14.61
CA THR A 307 -12.27 -6.98 14.66
C THR A 307 -13.77 -6.91 14.88
N ARG A 308 -14.51 -7.90 14.41
CA ARG A 308 -15.97 -7.90 14.51
C ARG A 308 -16.51 -7.79 15.94
N HIS A 309 -15.77 -8.30 16.91
CA HIS A 309 -16.18 -8.31 18.32
C HIS A 309 -15.48 -7.27 19.17
N GLY A 310 -14.30 -6.85 18.81
CA GLY A 310 -13.49 -5.87 19.54
C GLY A 310 -13.66 -4.43 19.08
N GLY A 311 -14.27 -4.23 17.89
CA GLY A 311 -14.29 -2.91 17.25
C GLY A 311 -12.91 -2.47 16.76
N ILE A 312 -12.72 -1.17 16.60
CA ILE A 312 -11.46 -0.57 16.15
C ILE A 312 -10.56 -0.26 17.36
N VAL A 313 -9.27 -0.58 17.23
CA VAL A 313 -8.23 -0.35 18.24
C VAL A 313 -7.06 0.37 17.58
N ASP A 314 -6.55 1.42 18.23
CA ASP A 314 -5.31 2.11 17.87
C ASP A 314 -4.12 1.18 18.16
N LEU A 315 -3.27 0.97 17.15
CA LEU A 315 -2.04 0.18 17.25
C LEU A 315 -0.83 1.04 17.63
N GLU A 316 -1.06 2.33 17.89
CA GLU A 316 -0.09 3.32 18.33
C GLU A 316 1.08 3.54 17.35
N VAL A 317 2.17 4.15 17.83
CA VAL A 317 3.41 4.45 17.10
C VAL A 317 4.61 3.93 17.90
N LEU A 318 5.74 3.72 17.24
CA LEU A 318 6.99 3.45 17.96
C LEU A 318 7.43 4.67 18.78
N ASP A 319 8.09 4.42 19.90
CA ASP A 319 8.59 5.49 20.78
C ASP A 319 9.38 6.54 19.98
N GLY A 320 8.95 7.80 20.11
CA GLY A 320 9.54 8.95 19.44
C GLY A 320 9.06 9.20 18.00
N ASP A 321 8.21 8.34 17.44
CA ASP A 321 7.58 8.56 16.14
C ASP A 321 6.24 9.33 16.28
N ALA A 322 5.76 9.83 15.15
CA ALA A 322 4.56 10.67 15.09
C ALA A 322 3.39 9.99 14.37
N THR A 323 3.67 9.01 13.49
CA THR A 323 2.65 8.33 12.69
C THR A 323 2.95 6.86 12.54
N SER A 324 1.91 6.07 12.25
CA SER A 324 2.04 4.66 11.86
C SER A 324 0.97 4.27 10.86
N GLN A 325 1.25 3.23 10.09
CA GLN A 325 0.32 2.64 9.12
C GLN A 325 0.45 1.12 9.17
N ALA A 326 -0.67 0.42 9.30
CA ALA A 326 -0.75 -1.02 9.10
C ALA A 326 -1.11 -1.29 7.63
N LEU A 327 -0.27 -2.05 6.92
CA LEU A 327 -0.36 -2.27 5.48
C LEU A 327 -0.77 -3.70 5.12
N GLY A 328 -0.48 -4.68 5.98
CA GLY A 328 -0.81 -6.08 5.73
C GLY A 328 -1.10 -6.86 7.00
N ILE A 329 -1.97 -7.86 6.91
CA ILE A 329 -2.33 -8.78 8.00
C ILE A 329 -2.42 -10.21 7.48
N ASN A 330 -1.86 -11.19 8.22
CA ASN A 330 -2.03 -12.59 7.90
C ASN A 330 -3.12 -13.28 8.75
N ASP A 331 -3.41 -14.54 8.46
CA ASP A 331 -4.43 -15.34 9.18
C ASP A 331 -4.03 -15.69 10.61
N ARG A 332 -2.78 -15.46 11.00
CA ARG A 332 -2.36 -15.59 12.40
C ARG A 332 -2.61 -14.31 13.22
N GLY A 333 -3.00 -13.21 12.56
CA GLY A 333 -3.20 -11.92 13.19
C GLY A 333 -1.89 -11.15 13.40
N GLN A 334 -0.83 -11.51 12.67
CA GLN A 334 0.39 -10.71 12.61
C GLN A 334 0.17 -9.58 11.60
N VAL A 335 0.46 -8.36 12.01
CA VAL A 335 0.27 -7.14 11.22
C VAL A 335 1.64 -6.53 10.90
N VAL A 336 1.80 -6.01 9.69
CA VAL A 336 3.02 -5.33 9.27
C VAL A 336 2.70 -3.96 8.69
N GLY A 337 3.71 -3.09 8.68
CA GLY A 337 3.55 -1.74 8.15
C GLY A 337 4.76 -0.87 8.39
N LEU A 338 4.51 0.38 8.73
CA LEU A 338 5.56 1.34 9.04
C LEU A 338 5.19 2.23 10.24
N SER A 339 6.22 2.74 10.89
CA SER A 339 6.15 3.88 11.82
C SER A 339 7.11 4.96 11.35
N GLN A 340 6.74 6.23 11.49
CA GLN A 340 7.50 7.35 10.98
C GLN A 340 7.72 8.42 12.05
N GLY A 341 8.96 8.85 12.18
CA GLY A 341 9.37 9.91 13.08
C GLY A 341 10.56 10.72 12.53
N PRO A 342 11.23 11.49 13.38
CA PRO A 342 12.38 12.32 12.99
C PRO A 342 13.52 11.54 12.34
N GLY A 343 13.64 10.25 12.63
CA GLY A 343 14.63 9.33 12.03
C GLY A 343 14.25 8.77 10.66
N GLY A 344 13.08 9.11 10.14
CA GLY A 344 12.52 8.55 8.90
C GLY A 344 11.56 7.39 9.15
N ASN A 345 11.31 6.62 8.11
CA ASN A 345 10.42 5.45 8.15
C ASN A 345 11.15 4.24 8.71
N ARG A 346 10.45 3.46 9.53
CA ARG A 346 10.89 2.17 10.08
C ARG A 346 9.81 1.10 9.82
N ALA A 347 10.23 -0.02 9.23
CA ALA A 347 9.34 -1.18 9.09
C ALA A 347 8.97 -1.73 10.46
N VAL A 348 7.71 -2.07 10.66
CA VAL A 348 7.19 -2.57 11.94
C VAL A 348 6.43 -3.88 11.79
N LEU A 349 6.43 -4.66 12.88
CA LEU A 349 5.63 -5.87 13.07
C LEU A 349 4.84 -5.74 14.37
N TRP A 350 3.52 -5.88 14.30
CA TRP A 350 2.65 -6.07 15.46
C TRP A 350 2.36 -7.57 15.60
N LYS A 351 2.64 -8.08 16.77
CA LYS A 351 2.43 -9.50 17.09
C LYS A 351 2.11 -9.64 18.57
N ASP A 352 1.08 -10.43 18.90
CA ASP A 352 0.67 -10.72 20.27
C ASP A 352 0.37 -9.43 21.09
N GLY A 353 -0.10 -8.35 20.41
CA GLY A 353 -0.41 -7.05 21.02
C GLY A 353 0.79 -6.13 21.22
N GLU A 354 1.97 -6.49 20.77
CA GLU A 354 3.19 -5.69 20.86
C GLU A 354 3.62 -5.17 19.48
N MET A 355 4.00 -3.89 19.41
CA MET A 355 4.63 -3.26 18.26
C MET A 355 6.15 -3.36 18.36
N MET A 356 6.79 -3.85 17.31
CA MET A 356 8.24 -4.05 17.26
C MET A 356 8.84 -3.38 16.01
N ASP A 357 9.94 -2.68 16.18
CA ASP A 357 10.77 -2.23 15.05
C ASP A 357 11.42 -3.46 14.38
N LEU A 358 11.04 -3.74 13.14
CA LEU A 358 11.51 -4.91 12.40
C LEU A 358 13.04 -4.89 12.21
N ASN A 359 13.67 -3.70 12.18
CA ASN A 359 15.11 -3.56 12.13
C ASN A 359 15.83 -4.14 13.35
N THR A 360 15.14 -4.28 14.50
CA THR A 360 15.70 -4.90 15.70
C THR A 360 15.56 -6.43 15.70
N LEU A 361 14.85 -6.99 14.73
CA LEU A 361 14.51 -8.41 14.61
C LEU A 361 15.23 -9.11 13.45
N VAL A 362 16.18 -8.47 12.80
CA VAL A 362 16.96 -9.02 11.68
C VAL A 362 18.28 -9.62 12.17
N GLU A 363 18.91 -10.44 11.32
CA GLU A 363 20.26 -11.00 11.58
C GLU A 363 21.27 -9.87 11.88
N PRO A 364 22.20 -10.03 12.83
CA PRO A 364 23.13 -8.98 13.26
C PRO A 364 24.08 -8.47 12.18
N ASP A 365 24.29 -9.22 11.11
CA ASP A 365 25.14 -8.90 9.98
C ASP A 365 24.38 -8.19 8.83
N TYR A 366 23.08 -7.97 8.98
CA TYR A 366 22.33 -7.16 8.04
C TYR A 366 22.62 -5.66 8.27
N GLU A 367 23.20 -4.99 7.26
CA GLU A 367 23.62 -3.60 7.35
C GLU A 367 22.60 -2.60 6.78
N GLY A 368 21.60 -3.07 6.03
CA GLY A 368 20.54 -2.22 5.46
C GLY A 368 19.57 -1.67 6.50
N THR A 369 18.62 -0.85 6.06
CA THR A 369 17.52 -0.34 6.88
C THR A 369 16.19 -0.70 6.24
N LEU A 370 15.34 -1.44 6.95
CA LEU A 370 13.98 -1.76 6.52
C LEU A 370 13.09 -0.54 6.73
N LEU A 371 12.60 0.05 5.64
CA LEU A 371 11.84 1.31 5.65
C LEU A 371 10.35 1.09 5.89
N TYR A 372 9.80 0.05 5.30
CA TYR A 372 8.44 -0.40 5.54
C TYR A 372 8.26 -1.87 5.19
N ALA A 373 7.29 -2.50 5.79
CA ALA A 373 6.83 -3.83 5.49
C ALA A 373 5.47 -3.72 4.79
N GLY A 374 5.42 -4.03 3.48
CA GLY A 374 4.23 -3.86 2.66
C GLY A 374 3.19 -4.95 2.90
N HIS A 375 3.63 -6.20 3.05
CA HIS A 375 2.73 -7.33 3.24
C HIS A 375 3.40 -8.50 3.96
N ILE A 376 2.60 -9.39 4.55
CA ILE A 376 3.02 -10.60 5.26
C ILE A 376 2.15 -11.79 4.87
N ASN A 377 2.76 -12.95 4.55
CA ASN A 377 2.00 -14.17 4.28
C ASN A 377 1.79 -15.03 5.55
N ASP A 378 1.02 -16.14 5.42
CA ASP A 378 0.73 -17.02 6.55
C ASP A 378 1.94 -17.80 7.08
N ALA A 379 3.01 -17.90 6.34
CA ALA A 379 4.27 -18.41 6.86
C ALA A 379 5.02 -17.39 7.73
N GLY A 380 4.57 -16.13 7.75
CA GLY A 380 5.21 -15.01 8.45
C GLY A 380 6.37 -14.42 7.65
N VAL A 381 6.46 -14.73 6.35
CA VAL A 381 7.43 -14.10 5.45
C VAL A 381 6.92 -12.71 5.09
N ILE A 382 7.77 -11.71 5.20
CA ILE A 382 7.45 -10.29 5.02
C ILE A 382 8.15 -9.77 3.76
N THR A 383 7.51 -8.88 3.04
CA THR A 383 8.10 -8.10 1.93
C THR A 383 7.89 -6.61 2.15
N GLY A 384 8.70 -5.77 1.50
CA GLY A 384 8.63 -4.33 1.61
C GLY A 384 9.76 -3.64 0.86
N ALA A 385 10.21 -2.49 1.35
CA ALA A 385 11.38 -1.80 0.84
C ALA A 385 12.40 -1.52 1.94
N ALA A 386 13.66 -1.65 1.58
CA ALA A 386 14.82 -1.38 2.42
C ALA A 386 15.75 -0.38 1.74
N ARG A 387 16.51 0.36 2.52
CA ARG A 387 17.68 1.08 2.04
C ARG A 387 18.90 0.18 2.09
N ASP A 388 19.53 -0.03 0.96
CA ASP A 388 20.81 -0.73 0.87
C ASP A 388 21.92 0.13 1.45
N ALA A 389 22.71 -0.40 2.37
CA ALA A 389 23.77 0.35 3.05
C ALA A 389 24.98 0.66 2.14
N ALA A 390 25.23 -0.18 1.13
CA ALA A 390 26.40 -0.02 0.26
C ALA A 390 26.16 0.99 -0.86
N THR A 391 24.94 1.00 -1.45
CA THR A 391 24.59 1.85 -2.59
C THR A 391 23.76 3.05 -2.22
N GLY A 392 22.97 2.96 -1.13
CA GLY A 392 21.93 3.93 -0.75
C GLY A 392 20.63 3.75 -1.51
N ASP A 393 20.54 2.79 -2.43
CA ASP A 393 19.36 2.50 -3.22
C ASP A 393 18.20 1.99 -2.35
N ILE A 394 17.01 2.16 -2.85
CA ILE A 394 15.82 1.57 -2.25
C ILE A 394 15.52 0.25 -2.96
N VAL A 395 15.57 -0.83 -2.22
CA VAL A 395 15.46 -2.18 -2.78
C VAL A 395 14.30 -2.95 -2.17
N ALA A 396 13.57 -3.68 -3.00
CA ALA A 396 12.60 -4.64 -2.51
C ALA A 396 13.32 -5.74 -1.72
N PHE A 397 12.69 -6.25 -0.66
CA PHE A 397 13.24 -7.32 0.18
C PHE A 397 12.23 -8.42 0.49
N VAL A 398 12.77 -9.56 0.89
CA VAL A 398 12.04 -10.62 1.59
C VAL A 398 12.74 -10.86 2.94
N ALA A 399 11.96 -10.80 4.03
CA ALA A 399 12.39 -11.19 5.36
C ALA A 399 11.74 -12.53 5.74
N THR A 400 12.56 -13.56 5.87
CA THR A 400 12.11 -14.92 6.18
C THR A 400 12.33 -15.22 7.66
N PRO A 401 11.31 -15.72 8.39
CA PRO A 401 11.49 -16.12 9.79
C PRO A 401 12.57 -17.18 9.94
N ILE A 402 13.46 -16.99 10.91
CA ILE A 402 14.47 -17.98 11.27
C ILE A 402 13.86 -18.93 12.30
N PRO A 403 13.82 -20.26 12.04
CA PRO A 403 13.32 -21.20 13.00
C PRO A 403 14.11 -21.08 14.31
N GLN A 404 13.42 -20.90 15.43
CA GLN A 404 14.03 -21.01 16.76
C GLN A 404 14.38 -22.48 16.96
N GLY A 405 15.64 -22.78 17.20
CA GLY A 405 16.06 -24.14 17.57
C GLY A 405 15.31 -24.62 18.81
N PRO A 406 15.15 -25.93 18.97
CA PRO A 406 14.44 -26.52 20.09
C PRO A 406 15.08 -26.19 21.45
#